data_f99521230c15738c7cdde9db1c8204c1
#
_entry.id   f99521230c15738c7cdde9db1c8204c1
#
_cell.length_a   1.000
_cell.length_b   1.000
_cell.length_c   1.000
_cell.angle_alpha   90.00
_cell.angle_beta   90.00
_cell.angle_gamma   90.00
#
_symmetry.space_group_name_H-M   'P 1'
#
loop_
_entity.id
_entity.type
_entity.pdbx_description
1 polymer ?
#
loop_
_entity_poly.entity_id
_entity_poly.type
_entity_poly.pdbx_seq_one_letter_code
_entity_poly.pdbx_strand_id
1 'polypeptide(L)' 'QDSVARGAAFGTKDLPVSGHDVMQQLGIRPGPMIGKVLERLLERVLDDPGLNQRDTLLGLVEVAAREEAGA' A
#
# COMPACT_ATOMS: atom_id res chain seq x y z
N GLN A 1 -11.28 -5.35 -16.28
CA GLN A 1 -11.48 -5.24 -15.69
C GLN A 1 -12.02 -5.47 -15.03
N ASP A 2 -12.25 -5.47 -15.00
CA ASP A 2 -12.81 -5.56 -14.34
C ASP A 2 -13.01 -5.74 -13.42
N SER A 3 -12.71 -5.85 -13.12
CA SER A 3 -12.94 -6.09 -12.11
C SER A 3 -13.48 -5.54 -11.37
N VAL A 4 -13.63 -5.10 -11.49
CA VAL A 4 -14.04 -4.52 -10.94
C VAL A 4 -14.91 -4.47 -10.34
N ALA A 5 -15.20 -4.56 -10.60
CA ALA A 5 -16.04 -4.30 -10.16
C ALA A 5 -16.50 -4.73 -9.08
N ARG A 6 -16.51 -5.36 -8.71
CA ARG A 6 -16.86 -5.72 -7.74
C ARG A 6 -16.84 -4.93 -6.96
N GLY A 7 -16.96 -4.43 -7.38
CA GLY A 7 -17.04 -3.55 -6.79
C GLY A 7 -16.94 -3.25 -5.59
N ALA A 8 -17.36 -2.84 -5.16
CA ALA A 8 -17.09 -2.62 -3.93
C ALA A 8 -15.74 -2.80 -3.71
N ALA A 9 -15.11 -3.12 -4.62
CA ALA A 9 -13.75 -3.48 -4.41
C ALA A 9 -13.00 -2.36 -3.77
N PHE A 10 -12.41 -2.67 -2.67
CA PHE A 10 -11.49 -1.78 -2.01
C PHE A 10 -10.12 -2.09 -2.57
N GLY A 11 -9.54 -1.16 -3.27
CA GLY A 11 -8.26 -1.38 -3.93
C GLY A 11 -7.19 -0.45 -3.42
N THR A 12 -5.98 -0.60 -3.95
CA THR A 12 -4.86 0.23 -3.53
C THR A 12 -5.11 1.71 -3.75
N LYS A 13 -5.90 2.05 -4.76
CA LYS A 13 -6.23 3.44 -5.05
C LYS A 13 -7.14 4.05 -4.00
N ASP A 14 -7.76 3.22 -3.18
CA ASP A 14 -8.64 3.71 -2.11
C ASP A 14 -7.88 4.02 -0.84
N LEU A 15 -6.60 3.69 -0.82
CA LEU A 15 -5.77 4.00 0.34
C LEU A 15 -5.48 5.48 0.42
N PRO A 16 -5.29 6.04 1.62
CA PRO A 16 -4.94 7.45 1.77
C PRO A 16 -3.51 7.76 1.33
N VAL A 17 -2.75 6.74 0.95
CA VAL A 17 -1.41 6.91 0.40
C VAL A 17 -1.37 6.34 -1.00
N SER A 18 -0.51 6.91 -1.83
CA SER A 18 -0.36 6.50 -3.22
C SER A 18 1.05 5.97 -3.46
N GLY A 19 1.30 5.50 -4.68
CA GLY A 19 2.64 5.08 -5.05
C GLY A 19 3.65 6.21 -4.91
N HIS A 20 3.22 7.43 -5.19
CA HIS A 20 4.10 8.58 -5.02
C HIS A 20 4.53 8.75 -3.56
N ASP A 21 3.58 8.55 -2.64
CA ASP A 21 3.90 8.62 -1.21
C ASP A 21 4.89 7.54 -0.83
N VAL A 22 4.71 6.33 -1.37
CA VAL A 22 5.63 5.23 -1.09
C VAL A 22 7.03 5.58 -1.58
N MET A 23 7.12 6.12 -2.80
CA MET A 23 8.42 6.50 -3.35
C MET A 23 9.13 7.53 -2.48
N GLN A 24 8.38 8.53 -2.03
CA GLN A 24 8.96 9.58 -1.21
C GLN A 24 9.37 9.05 0.15
N GLN A 25 8.54 8.21 0.73
CA GLN A 25 8.82 7.67 2.06
C GLN A 25 10.06 6.79 2.05
N LEU A 26 10.25 6.02 0.98
CA LEU A 26 11.36 5.09 0.87
C LEU A 26 12.57 5.69 0.15
N GLY A 27 12.36 6.78 -0.58
CA GLY A 27 13.43 7.38 -1.37
C GLY A 27 13.87 6.48 -2.51
N ILE A 28 12.93 5.77 -3.14
CA ILE A 28 13.24 4.84 -4.21
C ILE A 28 12.56 5.27 -5.50
N ARG A 29 12.99 4.66 -6.59
CA ARG A 29 12.43 4.92 -7.91
C ARG A 29 11.14 4.15 -8.10
N PRO A 30 10.27 4.61 -9.01
CA PRO A 30 9.07 3.83 -9.34
C PRO A 30 9.48 2.48 -9.92
N GLY A 31 8.74 1.46 -9.53
CA GLY A 31 9.04 0.12 -9.97
C GLY A 31 8.08 -0.87 -9.32
N PRO A 32 8.30 -2.17 -9.53
CA PRO A 32 7.39 -3.19 -8.99
C PRO A 32 7.30 -3.19 -7.46
N MET A 33 8.35 -2.72 -6.79
CA MET A 33 8.32 -2.66 -5.33
C MET A 33 7.18 -1.77 -4.83
N ILE A 34 6.93 -0.66 -5.55
CA ILE A 34 5.87 0.28 -5.16
C ILE A 34 4.53 -0.43 -5.10
N GLY A 35 4.20 -1.19 -6.15
CA GLY A 35 2.95 -1.92 -6.18
C GLY A 35 2.87 -2.96 -5.08
N LYS A 36 3.96 -3.66 -4.84
CA LYS A 36 3.99 -4.69 -3.80
C LYS A 36 3.76 -4.08 -2.42
N VAL A 37 4.41 -2.96 -2.15
CA VAL A 37 4.22 -2.28 -0.87
C VAL A 37 2.78 -1.84 -0.70
N LEU A 38 2.18 -1.26 -1.75
CA LEU A 38 0.79 -0.82 -1.67
C LEU A 38 -0.14 -2.00 -1.43
N GLU A 39 0.10 -3.12 -2.10
CA GLU A 39 -0.73 -4.29 -1.91
C GLU A 39 -0.63 -4.82 -0.49
N ARG A 40 0.57 -4.80 0.05
CA ARG A 40 0.77 -5.25 1.43
C ARG A 40 0.05 -4.33 2.41
N LEU A 41 0.10 -3.02 2.15
CA LEU A 41 -0.64 -2.07 2.99
C LEU A 41 -2.14 -2.31 2.90
N LEU A 42 -2.63 -2.60 1.70
CA LEU A 42 -4.04 -2.90 1.51
C LEU A 42 -4.44 -4.13 2.33
N GLU A 43 -3.64 -5.17 2.30
CA GLU A 43 -3.93 -6.37 3.06
C GLU A 43 -4.03 -6.08 4.56
N ARG A 44 -3.14 -5.24 5.05
CA ARG A 44 -3.18 -4.88 6.46
C ARG A 44 -4.43 -4.10 6.82
N VAL A 45 -4.85 -3.20 5.93
CA VAL A 45 -6.06 -2.43 6.14
C VAL A 45 -7.29 -3.32 6.11
N LEU A 46 -7.31 -4.29 5.21
CA LEU A 46 -8.43 -5.23 5.14
C LEU A 46 -8.52 -6.06 6.42
N ASP A 47 -7.38 -6.37 6.99
CA ASP A 47 -7.31 -7.14 8.21
C ASP A 47 -7.65 -6.28 9.44
N ASP A 48 -7.25 -5.02 9.39
CA ASP A 48 -7.47 -4.09 10.49
C ASP A 48 -7.82 -2.71 9.92
N PRO A 49 -9.12 -2.43 9.71
CA PRO A 49 -9.52 -1.16 9.12
C PRO A 49 -9.08 0.07 9.90
N GLY A 50 -8.75 -0.09 11.17
CA GLY A 50 -8.24 1.02 11.96
C GLY A 50 -6.90 1.53 11.47
N LEU A 51 -6.21 0.75 10.65
CA LEU A 51 -4.94 1.17 10.08
C LEU A 51 -5.10 2.11 8.88
N ASN A 52 -6.33 2.31 8.41
CA ASN A 52 -6.58 3.09 7.20
C ASN A 52 -6.48 4.58 7.49
N GLN A 53 -5.31 5.01 7.89
CA GLN A 53 -5.02 6.41 8.14
C GLN A 53 -3.67 6.72 7.52
N ARG A 54 -3.57 7.92 6.95
CA ARG A 54 -2.38 8.29 6.19
C ARG A 54 -1.11 8.15 7.04
N ASP A 55 -1.11 8.73 8.24
CA ASP A 55 0.08 8.69 9.09
C ASP A 55 0.47 7.26 9.44
N THR A 56 -0.53 6.45 9.77
CA THR A 56 -0.29 5.07 10.12
C THR A 56 0.30 4.31 8.94
N LEU A 57 -0.28 4.51 7.75
CA LEU A 57 0.19 3.80 6.57
C LEU A 57 1.58 4.26 6.15
N LEU A 58 1.88 5.54 6.30
CA LEU A 58 3.22 6.02 5.98
C LEU A 58 4.27 5.32 6.86
N GLY A 59 3.95 5.09 8.12
CA GLY A 59 4.84 4.34 8.99
C GLY A 59 4.95 2.88 8.56
N LEU A 60 3.87 2.31 8.08
CA LEU A 60 3.87 0.92 7.64
C LEU A 60 4.58 0.73 6.31
N VAL A 61 4.72 1.78 5.51
CA VAL A 61 5.40 1.69 4.23
C VAL A 61 6.80 1.11 4.40
N GLU A 62 7.54 1.60 5.38
CA GLU A 62 8.89 1.11 5.62
C GLU A 62 8.88 -0.35 6.06
N VAL A 63 7.95 -0.70 6.93
CA VAL A 63 7.83 -2.08 7.40
C VAL A 63 7.50 -3.00 6.22
N ALA A 64 6.53 -2.59 5.40
CA ALA A 64 6.12 -3.40 4.25
C ALA A 64 7.28 -3.56 3.27
N ALA A 65 8.03 -2.49 3.04
CA ALA A 65 9.16 -2.54 2.11
C ALA A 65 10.23 -3.50 2.62
N ARG A 66 10.51 -3.48 3.91
CA ARG A 66 11.46 -4.40 4.50
C ARG A 66 11.03 -5.84 4.33
N GLU A 67 9.74 -6.09 4.55
CA GLU A 67 9.22 -7.44 4.40
C GLU A 67 9.35 -7.92 2.96
N GLU A 68 9.07 -7.02 2.00
CA GLU A 68 9.22 -7.39 0.59
C GLU A 68 10.67 -7.61 0.22
N ALA A 69 11.56 -6.77 0.72
CA ALA A 69 12.97 -6.89 0.39
C ALA A 69 13.61 -8.11 1.03
N GLY A 70 13.09 -8.51 2.18
CA GLY A 70 13.64 -9.65 2.89
C GLY A 70 13.05 -10.98 2.45
N ALA A 71 11.99 -10.93 1.65
CA ALA A 71 11.28 -12.16 1.27
C ALA A 71 12.01 -13.00 0.25
#